data_14975894e1b053b643a6e3372ca4cdfa
#
_entry.id   14975894e1b053b643a6e3372ca4cdfa
#
_cell.length_a   1.000
_cell.length_b   1.000
_cell.length_c   1.000
_cell.angle_alpha   90.00
_cell.angle_beta   90.00
_cell.angle_gamma   90.00
#
_symmetry.space_group_name_H-M   'P 1'
#
loop_
_entity.id
_entity.type
_entity.pdbx_description
1 polymer ?
#
loop_
_entity_poly.entity_id
_entity_poly.type
_entity_poly.pdbx_seq_one_letter_code
_entity_poly.pdbx_strand_id
1 'polypeptide(L)' 'MAKERTIYMGPRLKRLRRELGLTQATMADDLEISPSYIALLERNQRPLTADLLLRLARTYRMD' A
#
# COMPACT_ATOMS: atom_id res chain seq x y z
N MET A 1 -10.09 -23.57 9.36
CA MET A 1 -8.75 -23.14 9.11
C MET A 1 -8.69 -21.80 8.39
N ALA A 2 -8.03 -20.89 8.99
CA ALA A 2 -7.92 -19.57 8.42
C ALA A 2 -6.79 -19.54 7.40
N LYS A 3 -7.11 -19.12 6.21
CA LYS A 3 -6.09 -18.87 5.24
C LYS A 3 -5.84 -17.41 5.16
N GLU A 4 -4.58 -17.06 5.13
CA GLU A 4 -4.24 -15.70 4.87
C GLU A 4 -4.72 -15.31 3.50
N ARG A 5 -5.43 -14.23 3.43
CA ARG A 5 -5.86 -13.72 2.17
C ARG A 5 -4.75 -12.92 1.54
N THR A 6 -4.48 -13.24 0.28
CA THR A 6 -3.48 -12.52 -0.48
C THR A 6 -4.20 -11.52 -1.35
N ILE A 7 -3.92 -10.25 -1.14
CA ILE A 7 -4.61 -9.17 -1.84
C ILE A 7 -3.62 -8.43 -2.72
N TYR A 8 -3.94 -8.38 -3.99
CA TYR A 8 -3.13 -7.63 -4.94
C TYR A 8 -3.93 -6.43 -5.40
N MET A 9 -3.55 -5.25 -4.90
CA MET A 9 -4.27 -4.03 -5.19
C MET A 9 -3.36 -2.96 -5.75
N GLY A 10 -2.38 -3.39 -6.54
CA GLY A 10 -1.36 -2.48 -7.04
C GLY A 10 -1.91 -1.26 -7.76
N PRO A 11 -2.76 -1.44 -8.78
CA PRO A 11 -3.29 -0.28 -9.51
C PRO A 11 -4.12 0.64 -8.63
N ARG A 12 -4.86 0.09 -7.68
CA ARG A 12 -5.65 0.92 -6.77
C ARG A 12 -4.77 1.70 -5.81
N LEU A 13 -3.71 1.06 -5.32
CA LEU A 13 -2.75 1.74 -4.45
C LEU A 13 -2.08 2.88 -5.21
N LYS A 14 -1.68 2.62 -6.44
CA LYS A 14 -1.05 3.65 -7.25
C LYS A 14 -2.00 4.82 -7.50
N ARG A 15 -3.26 4.52 -7.77
CA ARG A 15 -4.26 5.56 -7.98
C ARG A 15 -4.44 6.41 -6.74
N LEU A 16 -4.56 5.74 -5.58
CA LEU A 16 -4.70 6.45 -4.31
C LEU A 16 -3.51 7.37 -4.08
N ARG A 17 -2.32 6.85 -4.30
CA ARG A 17 -1.12 7.65 -4.10
C ARG A 17 -1.13 8.89 -4.98
N ARG A 18 -1.53 8.74 -6.25
CA ARG A 18 -1.59 9.85 -7.17
C ARG A 18 -2.66 10.86 -6.79
N GLU A 19 -3.81 10.37 -6.32
CA GLU A 19 -4.88 11.25 -5.89
C GLU A 19 -4.49 12.07 -4.67
N LEU A 20 -3.65 11.49 -3.83
CA LEU A 20 -3.12 12.19 -2.67
C LEU A 20 -1.93 13.10 -3.02
N GLY A 21 -1.47 13.05 -4.25
CA GLY A 21 -0.35 13.87 -4.68
C GLY A 21 0.98 13.46 -4.10
N LEU A 22 1.14 12.17 -3.78
CA LEU A 22 2.32 11.68 -3.12
C LEU A 22 3.26 10.97 -4.09
N THR A 23 4.56 11.08 -3.83
CA THR A 23 5.54 10.25 -4.50
C THR A 23 5.60 8.91 -3.80
N GLN A 24 6.23 7.94 -4.46
CA GLN A 24 6.45 6.64 -3.82
C GLN A 24 7.29 6.80 -2.56
N ALA A 25 8.28 7.67 -2.60
CA ALA A 25 9.13 7.88 -1.44
C ALA A 25 8.36 8.45 -0.27
N THR A 26 7.48 9.42 -0.52
CA THR A 26 6.70 10.03 0.55
C THR A 26 5.72 9.02 1.15
N MET A 27 5.02 8.27 0.31
CA MET A 27 4.10 7.26 0.81
C MET A 27 4.85 6.19 1.60
N ALA A 28 6.01 5.77 1.13
CA ALA A 28 6.81 4.78 1.85
C ALA A 28 7.20 5.29 3.23
N ASP A 29 7.60 6.55 3.30
CA ASP A 29 7.98 7.16 4.56
C ASP A 29 6.78 7.20 5.51
N ASP A 30 5.62 7.59 5.01
CA ASP A 30 4.40 7.64 5.81
C ASP A 30 4.02 6.27 6.36
N LEU A 31 4.24 5.24 5.57
CA LEU A 31 3.88 3.88 5.95
C LEU A 31 5.03 3.12 6.62
N GLU A 32 6.19 3.76 6.73
CA GLU A 32 7.37 3.19 7.37
C GLU A 32 7.86 1.94 6.64
N ILE A 33 7.83 1.98 5.32
CA ILE A 33 8.36 0.92 4.47
C ILE A 33 9.29 1.56 3.44
N SER A 34 9.93 0.73 2.63
CA SER A 34 10.85 1.26 1.63
C SER A 34 10.11 1.68 0.36
N PRO A 35 10.64 2.66 -0.38
CA PRO A 35 10.06 3.01 -1.67
C PRO A 35 10.07 1.83 -2.65
N SER A 36 11.08 0.98 -2.58
CA SER A 36 11.14 -0.21 -3.42
C SER A 36 9.96 -1.13 -3.15
N TYR A 37 9.56 -1.25 -1.88
CA TYR A 37 8.43 -2.08 -1.53
C TYR A 37 7.14 -1.49 -2.10
N ILE A 38 6.99 -0.16 -2.03
CA ILE A 38 5.83 0.50 -2.65
C ILE A 38 5.78 0.16 -4.14
N ALA A 39 6.92 0.23 -4.82
CA ALA A 39 6.96 -0.05 -6.24
C ALA A 39 6.52 -1.49 -6.55
N LEU A 40 6.97 -2.44 -5.72
CA LEU A 40 6.59 -3.83 -5.90
C LEU A 40 5.09 -4.04 -5.66
N LEU A 41 4.55 -3.36 -4.65
CA LEU A 41 3.12 -3.43 -4.37
C LEU A 41 2.30 -2.89 -5.53
N GLU A 42 2.73 -1.77 -6.09
CA GLU A 42 1.98 -1.13 -7.18
C GLU A 42 2.02 -1.95 -8.46
N ARG A 43 3.03 -2.77 -8.63
CA ARG A 43 3.15 -3.65 -9.80
C ARG A 43 2.57 -5.03 -9.57
N ASN A 44 1.91 -5.23 -8.45
CA ASN A 44 1.35 -6.55 -8.08
C ASN A 44 2.41 -7.63 -7.96
N GLN A 45 3.66 -7.24 -7.67
CA GLN A 45 4.73 -8.20 -7.44
C GLN A 45 4.84 -8.60 -5.99
N ARG A 46 4.11 -7.93 -5.13
CA ARG A 46 3.96 -8.27 -3.72
C ARG A 46 2.52 -8.03 -3.31
N PRO A 47 1.96 -8.89 -2.47
CA PRO A 47 0.60 -8.68 -1.99
C PRO A 47 0.57 -7.62 -0.90
N LEU A 48 -0.58 -6.98 -0.77
CA LEU A 48 -0.83 -6.06 0.32
C LEU A 48 -1.27 -6.90 1.51
N THR A 49 -0.52 -6.84 2.60
CA THR A 49 -0.89 -7.60 3.80
C THR A 49 -2.00 -6.87 4.53
N ALA A 50 -2.73 -7.62 5.37
CA ALA A 50 -3.79 -7.02 6.18
C ALA A 50 -3.23 -5.95 7.10
N ASP A 51 -2.04 -6.20 7.66
CA ASP A 51 -1.39 -5.24 8.53
C ASP A 51 -1.09 -3.94 7.80
N LEU A 52 -0.56 -4.05 6.59
CA LEU A 52 -0.23 -2.87 5.80
C LEU A 52 -1.49 -2.14 5.37
N LEU A 53 -2.54 -2.89 5.05
CA LEU A 53 -3.80 -2.29 4.66
C LEU A 53 -4.39 -1.46 5.82
N LEU A 54 -4.32 -2.00 7.04
CA LEU A 54 -4.79 -1.26 8.21
C LEU A 54 -3.95 -0.01 8.44
N ARG A 55 -2.64 -0.12 8.29
CA ARG A 55 -1.74 1.01 8.46
C ARG A 55 -2.06 2.09 7.44
N LEU A 56 -2.31 1.68 6.20
CA LEU A 56 -2.65 2.59 5.13
C LEU A 56 -3.95 3.34 5.44
N ALA A 57 -4.96 2.61 5.91
CA ALA A 57 -6.24 3.21 6.25
C ALA A 57 -6.11 4.21 7.39
N ARG A 58 -5.30 3.90 8.39
CA ARG A 58 -5.09 4.80 9.52
C ARG A 58 -4.29 6.03 9.10
N THR A 59 -3.26 5.82 8.31
CA THR A 59 -2.36 6.90 7.93
C THR A 59 -3.09 7.95 7.11
N TYR A 60 -3.95 7.52 6.21
CA TYR A 60 -4.67 8.43 5.32
C TYR A 60 -6.14 8.58 5.67
N ARG A 61 -6.54 8.05 6.82
CA ARG A 61 -7.89 8.21 7.37
C ARG A 61 -8.96 7.83 6.38
N MET A 62 -8.77 6.66 5.78
CA MET A 62 -9.77 6.15 4.88
C MET A 62 -10.83 5.39 5.66
N ASP A 63 -12.08 5.69 5.36
CA ASP A 63 -13.20 4.99 6.02
C ASP A 63 -13.70 3.84 5.20
#